data_f6ec97e9a059a74a80e017fc2f7c55a7
#
_entry.id   f6ec97e9a059a74a80e017fc2f7c55a7
#
_cell.length_a   1.000
_cell.length_b   1.000
_cell.length_c   1.000
_cell.angle_alpha   90.00
_cell.angle_beta   90.00
_cell.angle_gamma   90.00
#
_symmetry.space_group_name_H-M   'P 1'
#
loop_
_entity.id
_entity.type
_entity.pdbx_description
1 polymer ?
#
loop_
_entity_poly.entity_id
_entity_poly.type
_entity_poly.pdbx_seq_one_letter_code
_entity_poly.pdbx_strand_id
1 'polypeptide(L)'
;MSISKITKNLKNQSDIFPPVHLWNPELCEGQEFYIDREGNWFYNDSLIKNYKLTKLFSTVLRKDDDEYFLVTPVEKVPVRVELAPYKIIDYSLAGDRVSLLTNFDYEFVLSKTNTTKLIKNKDVFIPIVNVRNNLDGFFDRNTYYNLINYALEQNFIDQNSLYLPSLNIKHTIGKIA
;
A
#
# COMPACT_ATOMS: atom_id res chain seq x y z
N MET A 1 25.90 1.99 3.23
CA MET A 1 25.25 0.70 2.95
C MET A 1 24.90 0.61 1.48
N SER A 2 24.97 -0.51 0.83
CA SER A 2 24.56 -0.62 -0.56
C SER A 2 23.25 -1.43 -0.66
N ILE A 3 22.42 -1.11 -1.65
CA ILE A 3 21.24 -1.91 -2.03
C ILE A 3 21.57 -3.41 -2.10
N SER A 4 22.80 -3.76 -2.53
CA SER A 4 23.27 -5.13 -2.62
C SER A 4 23.31 -5.88 -1.28
N LYS A 5 23.56 -5.20 -0.15
CA LYS A 5 23.53 -5.83 1.18
C LYS A 5 22.10 -6.14 1.64
N ILE A 6 21.18 -5.19 1.42
CA ILE A 6 19.74 -5.41 1.71
C ILE A 6 19.25 -6.59 0.90
N THR A 7 19.53 -6.62 -0.39
CA THR A 7 19.10 -7.69 -1.31
C THR A 7 19.65 -9.06 -0.92
N LYS A 8 20.91 -9.13 -0.45
CA LYS A 8 21.54 -10.38 -0.05
C LYS A 8 20.92 -10.95 1.23
N ASN A 9 20.55 -10.09 2.18
CA ASN A 9 19.93 -10.49 3.43
C ASN A 9 18.48 -10.98 3.24
N LEU A 10 17.81 -10.57 2.17
CA LEU A 10 16.42 -10.93 1.89
C LEU A 10 16.25 -12.21 1.07
N LYS A 11 17.23 -12.57 0.24
CA LYS A 11 17.15 -13.76 -0.66
C LYS A 11 17.06 -15.11 0.06
N ASN A 12 17.32 -15.16 1.36
CA ASN A 12 17.33 -16.38 2.15
C ASN A 12 16.01 -16.65 2.91
N GLN A 13 14.94 -15.89 2.62
CA GLN A 13 13.68 -16.05 3.33
C GLN A 13 12.59 -16.63 2.43
N SER A 14 11.92 -17.67 2.90
CA SER A 14 10.88 -18.41 2.18
C SER A 14 9.48 -17.82 2.31
N ASP A 15 9.26 -16.85 3.20
CA ASP A 15 7.97 -16.28 3.46
C ASP A 15 7.68 -15.09 2.54
N ILE A 16 6.42 -14.97 2.06
CA ILE A 16 5.98 -13.86 1.21
C ILE A 16 6.23 -12.51 1.91
N PHE A 17 5.97 -12.46 3.22
CA PHE A 17 6.26 -11.31 4.07
C PHE A 17 7.11 -11.74 5.27
N PRO A 18 8.38 -11.33 5.30
CA PRO A 18 9.25 -11.59 6.43
C PRO A 18 8.70 -11.01 7.75
N PRO A 19 9.03 -11.59 8.91
CA PRO A 19 8.53 -11.13 10.20
C PRO A 19 9.25 -9.86 10.69
N VAL A 20 9.12 -8.79 9.96
CA VAL A 20 9.80 -7.50 10.21
C VAL A 20 9.48 -6.91 11.60
N HIS A 21 8.33 -7.26 12.17
CA HIS A 21 7.92 -6.83 13.49
C HIS A 21 8.78 -7.42 14.63
N LEU A 22 9.48 -8.54 14.36
CA LEU A 22 10.39 -9.18 15.31
C LEU A 22 11.82 -8.62 15.25
N TRP A 23 12.14 -7.83 14.23
CA TRP A 23 13.48 -7.30 14.02
C TRP A 23 13.62 -5.89 14.58
N ASN A 24 14.65 -5.68 15.38
CA ASN A 24 14.90 -4.38 16.00
C ASN A 24 16.38 -3.97 15.86
N PRO A 25 16.88 -3.86 14.62
CA PRO A 25 18.24 -3.40 14.36
C PRO A 25 18.37 -1.90 14.60
N GLU A 26 19.61 -1.42 14.67
CA GLU A 26 19.92 -0.01 14.74
C GLU A 26 19.53 0.71 13.45
N LEU A 27 19.15 1.99 13.59
CA LEU A 27 18.83 2.87 12.46
C LEU A 27 20.10 3.19 11.67
N CYS A 28 20.05 2.99 10.37
CA CYS A 28 21.11 3.40 9.45
C CYS A 28 20.83 4.81 8.93
N GLU A 29 21.68 5.74 9.26
CA GLU A 29 21.62 7.11 8.78
C GLU A 29 22.35 7.30 7.43
N GLY A 30 22.06 8.39 6.74
CA GLY A 30 22.71 8.78 5.49
C GLY A 30 22.22 8.07 4.24
N GLN A 31 21.13 7.32 4.34
CA GLN A 31 20.48 6.68 3.20
C GLN A 31 18.99 6.98 3.24
N GLU A 32 18.44 7.31 2.09
CA GLU A 32 17.05 7.66 1.98
C GLU A 32 16.40 6.90 0.85
N PHE A 33 15.34 6.15 1.18
CA PHE A 33 14.35 5.70 0.23
C PHE A 33 13.20 6.69 0.19
N TYR A 34 12.62 6.84 -0.98
CA TYR A 34 11.45 7.69 -1.18
C TYR A 34 10.45 7.00 -2.08
N ILE A 35 9.18 7.03 -1.69
CA ILE A 35 8.05 6.59 -2.51
C ILE A 35 7.23 7.83 -2.81
N ASP A 36 7.14 8.19 -4.10
CA ASP A 36 6.40 9.35 -4.54
C ASP A 36 4.88 9.11 -4.57
N ARG A 37 4.14 10.13 -4.92
CA ARG A 37 2.68 10.11 -5.02
C ARG A 37 2.14 9.15 -6.09
N GLU A 38 2.97 8.80 -7.08
CA GLU A 38 2.64 7.86 -8.15
C GLU A 38 3.01 6.41 -7.80
N GLY A 39 3.65 6.18 -6.66
CA GLY A 39 4.12 4.87 -6.20
C GLY A 39 5.48 4.47 -6.76
N ASN A 40 6.24 5.42 -7.33
CA ASN A 40 7.60 5.18 -7.78
C ASN A 40 8.57 5.21 -6.61
N TRP A 41 9.55 4.32 -6.65
CA TRP A 41 10.58 4.19 -5.64
C TRP A 41 11.89 4.83 -6.06
N PHE A 42 12.48 5.60 -5.17
CA PHE A 42 13.76 6.25 -5.35
C PHE A 42 14.73 5.85 -4.23
N TYR A 43 15.99 5.82 -4.56
CA TYR A 43 17.08 5.66 -3.62
C TYR A 43 18.11 6.76 -3.86
N ASN A 44 18.38 7.58 -2.84
CA ASN A 44 19.23 8.76 -2.95
C ASN A 44 18.93 9.56 -4.23
N ASP A 45 17.68 9.97 -4.41
CA ASP A 45 17.14 10.74 -5.55
C ASP A 45 17.17 10.03 -6.91
N SER A 46 17.62 8.78 -6.98
CA SER A 46 17.64 8.01 -8.24
C SER A 46 16.46 7.05 -8.30
N LEU A 47 15.72 7.08 -9.42
CA LEU A 47 14.59 6.17 -9.66
C LEU A 47 15.05 4.71 -9.73
N ILE A 48 14.43 3.86 -8.93
CA ILE A 48 14.65 2.41 -8.98
C ILE A 48 13.74 1.82 -10.05
N LYS A 49 14.31 1.51 -11.23
CA LYS A 49 13.57 0.94 -12.37
C LYS A 49 13.38 -0.58 -12.26
N ASN A 50 14.12 -1.25 -11.40
CA ASN A 50 14.05 -2.69 -11.25
C ASN A 50 12.83 -3.09 -10.41
N TYR A 51 11.79 -3.57 -11.07
CA TYR A 51 10.54 -4.01 -10.43
C TYR A 51 10.75 -5.12 -9.38
N LYS A 52 11.60 -6.11 -9.68
CA LYS A 52 11.89 -7.20 -8.73
C LYS A 52 12.51 -6.68 -7.44
N LEU A 53 13.32 -5.63 -7.56
CA LEU A 53 13.96 -5.00 -6.41
C LEU A 53 12.96 -4.21 -5.56
N THR A 54 12.12 -3.39 -6.18
CA THR A 54 11.08 -2.63 -5.44
C THR A 54 10.04 -3.57 -4.83
N LYS A 55 9.67 -4.63 -5.54
CA LYS A 55 8.80 -5.68 -4.97
C LYS A 55 9.41 -6.33 -3.74
N LEU A 56 10.71 -6.67 -3.78
CA LEU A 56 11.42 -7.22 -2.63
C LEU A 56 11.44 -6.23 -1.46
N PHE A 57 11.74 -4.96 -1.70
CA PHE A 57 11.72 -3.93 -0.66
C PHE A 57 10.34 -3.76 -0.03
N SER A 58 9.27 -3.84 -0.82
CA SER A 58 7.90 -3.74 -0.32
C SER A 58 7.58 -4.83 0.72
N THR A 59 8.21 -6.00 0.65
CA THR A 59 7.99 -7.10 1.60
C THR A 59 8.58 -6.84 2.98
N VAL A 60 9.59 -6.00 3.09
CA VAL A 60 10.28 -5.66 4.34
C VAL A 60 9.98 -4.24 4.82
N LEU A 61 8.99 -3.61 4.21
CA LEU A 61 8.50 -2.32 4.65
C LEU A 61 7.75 -2.46 5.97
N ARG A 62 8.04 -1.56 6.91
CA ARG A 62 7.38 -1.47 8.22
C ARG A 62 7.07 0.00 8.53
N LYS A 63 5.93 0.22 9.17
CA LYS A 63 5.55 1.53 9.70
C LYS A 63 5.61 1.49 11.22
N ASP A 64 6.43 2.35 11.81
CA ASP A 64 6.53 2.57 13.23
C ASP A 64 5.97 3.95 13.52
N ASP A 65 4.87 4.03 14.25
CA ASP A 65 4.06 5.25 14.42
C ASP A 65 3.67 5.86 13.05
N ASP A 66 4.19 7.02 12.71
CA ASP A 66 3.94 7.69 11.42
C ASP A 66 5.12 7.62 10.44
N GLU A 67 6.17 6.89 10.78
CA GLU A 67 7.38 6.78 9.98
C GLU A 67 7.51 5.40 9.33
N TYR A 68 8.07 5.37 8.12
CA TYR A 68 8.27 4.14 7.36
C TYR A 68 9.75 3.77 7.32
N PHE A 69 10.00 2.45 7.34
CA PHE A 69 11.34 1.88 7.30
C PHE A 69 11.38 0.62 6.46
N LEU A 70 12.51 0.38 5.80
CA LEU A 70 12.90 -0.94 5.35
C LEU A 70 13.66 -1.61 6.50
N VAL A 71 13.20 -2.77 6.92
CA VAL A 71 13.76 -3.48 8.08
C VAL A 71 14.25 -4.86 7.67
N THR A 72 15.50 -5.15 7.99
CA THR A 72 16.12 -6.47 7.90
C THR A 72 16.59 -6.90 9.28
N PRO A 73 17.03 -8.14 9.50
CA PRO A 73 17.58 -8.54 10.80
C PRO A 73 18.74 -7.68 11.30
N VAL A 74 19.47 -7.00 10.40
CA VAL A 74 20.70 -6.27 10.73
C VAL A 74 20.63 -4.77 10.44
N GLU A 75 19.60 -4.28 9.77
CA GLU A 75 19.52 -2.90 9.30
C GLU A 75 18.10 -2.36 9.29
N LYS A 76 17.96 -1.10 9.68
CA LYS A 76 16.72 -0.32 9.59
C LYS A 76 17.02 0.96 8.85
N VAL A 77 16.36 1.17 7.69
CA VAL A 77 16.61 2.31 6.80
C VAL A 77 15.33 3.12 6.63
N PRO A 78 15.36 4.45 6.81
CA PRO A 78 14.16 5.27 6.67
C PRO A 78 13.66 5.31 5.23
N VAL A 79 12.33 5.38 5.09
CA VAL A 79 11.61 5.53 3.82
C VAL A 79 10.66 6.71 3.95
N ARG A 80 10.83 7.72 3.14
CA ARG A 80 9.87 8.81 3.03
C ARG A 80 8.75 8.40 2.06
N VAL A 81 7.51 8.46 2.50
CA VAL A 81 6.33 8.09 1.71
C VAL A 81 5.43 9.32 1.55
N GLU A 82 5.15 9.72 0.32
CA GLU A 82 4.37 10.92 0.05
C GLU A 82 2.87 10.73 0.30
N LEU A 83 2.30 9.61 -0.11
CA LEU A 83 0.88 9.32 0.07
C LEU A 83 0.67 7.97 0.79
N ALA A 84 1.01 6.88 0.13
CA ALA A 84 0.92 5.53 0.67
C ALA A 84 1.92 4.60 -0.05
N PRO A 85 2.42 3.54 0.62
CA PRO A 85 3.47 2.71 0.05
C PRO A 85 3.00 1.76 -1.05
N TYR A 86 1.71 1.40 -1.08
CA TYR A 86 1.15 0.52 -2.11
C TYR A 86 0.24 1.29 -3.06
N LYS A 87 0.16 0.81 -4.30
CA LYS A 87 -0.76 1.29 -5.33
C LYS A 87 -1.69 0.15 -5.74
N ILE A 88 -2.99 0.38 -5.67
CA ILE A 88 -3.99 -0.58 -6.11
C ILE A 88 -4.19 -0.40 -7.61
N ILE A 89 -3.89 -1.44 -8.37
CA ILE A 89 -3.86 -1.39 -9.84
C ILE A 89 -4.97 -2.18 -10.51
N ASP A 90 -5.66 -3.05 -9.76
CA ASP A 90 -6.76 -3.84 -10.29
C ASP A 90 -7.67 -4.32 -9.18
N TYR A 91 -8.84 -4.85 -9.55
CA TYR A 91 -9.81 -5.45 -8.65
C TYR A 91 -10.56 -6.60 -9.31
N SER A 92 -11.13 -7.47 -8.51
CA SER A 92 -12.05 -8.51 -8.95
C SER A 92 -13.27 -8.61 -8.03
N LEU A 93 -14.39 -9.00 -8.61
CA LEU A 93 -15.66 -9.16 -7.93
C LEU A 93 -16.07 -10.64 -8.01
N ALA A 94 -16.23 -11.27 -6.86
CA ALA A 94 -16.62 -12.69 -6.79
C ALA A 94 -17.59 -12.90 -5.62
N GLY A 95 -18.88 -13.10 -5.94
CA GLY A 95 -19.93 -13.24 -4.94
C GLY A 95 -20.04 -11.98 -4.07
N ASP A 96 -19.85 -12.14 -2.77
CA ASP A 96 -19.87 -11.07 -1.77
C ASP A 96 -18.48 -10.47 -1.47
N ARG A 97 -17.50 -10.74 -2.33
CA ARG A 97 -16.08 -10.33 -2.11
C ARG A 97 -15.61 -9.38 -3.17
N VAL A 98 -14.96 -8.32 -2.72
CA VAL A 98 -14.15 -7.41 -3.54
C VAL A 98 -12.69 -7.66 -3.21
N SER A 99 -11.93 -8.18 -4.19
CA SER A 99 -10.50 -8.37 -4.09
C SER A 99 -9.78 -7.22 -4.78
N LEU A 100 -8.68 -6.77 -4.21
CA LEU A 100 -7.84 -5.71 -4.73
C LEU A 100 -6.43 -6.24 -4.98
N LEU A 101 -5.83 -5.82 -6.09
CA LEU A 101 -4.47 -6.18 -6.48
C LEU A 101 -3.53 -4.98 -6.37
N THR A 102 -2.42 -5.17 -5.68
CA THR A 102 -1.38 -4.14 -5.58
C THR A 102 -0.41 -4.18 -6.76
N ASN A 103 0.33 -3.09 -6.94
CA ASN A 103 1.42 -2.97 -7.92
C ASN A 103 2.60 -3.94 -7.68
N PHE A 104 2.58 -4.71 -6.60
CA PHE A 104 3.58 -5.75 -6.30
C PHE A 104 2.99 -7.17 -6.32
N ASP A 105 1.90 -7.39 -7.06
CA ASP A 105 1.22 -8.68 -7.22
C ASP A 105 0.68 -9.29 -5.92
N TYR A 106 0.46 -8.47 -4.90
CA TYR A 106 -0.20 -8.90 -3.69
C TYR A 106 -1.70 -8.63 -3.80
N GLU A 107 -2.49 -9.68 -3.68
CA GLU A 107 -3.96 -9.63 -3.71
C GLU A 107 -4.52 -9.81 -2.30
N PHE A 108 -5.55 -9.05 -1.98
CA PHE A 108 -6.25 -9.14 -0.71
C PHE A 108 -7.73 -8.78 -0.87
N VAL A 109 -8.56 -9.25 0.05
CA VAL A 109 -10.01 -9.00 0.05
C VAL A 109 -10.33 -7.83 0.98
N LEU A 110 -11.20 -6.92 0.54
CA LEU A 110 -11.79 -5.91 1.42
C LEU A 110 -12.57 -6.62 2.53
N SER A 111 -12.17 -6.38 3.77
CA SER A 111 -12.64 -7.11 4.94
C SER A 111 -12.65 -6.22 6.19
N LYS A 112 -12.96 -6.80 7.33
CA LYS A 112 -12.89 -6.10 8.62
C LYS A 112 -11.49 -5.54 8.94
N THR A 113 -10.44 -6.21 8.49
CA THR A 113 -9.04 -5.78 8.70
C THR A 113 -8.51 -4.94 7.55
N ASN A 114 -8.97 -5.19 6.33
CA ASN A 114 -8.56 -4.46 5.12
C ASN A 114 -9.66 -3.48 4.72
N THR A 115 -9.79 -2.41 5.48
CA THR A 115 -10.84 -1.40 5.32
C THR A 115 -10.35 -0.20 4.51
N THR A 116 -11.29 0.52 3.92
CA THR A 116 -11.04 1.81 3.28
C THR A 116 -11.26 2.97 4.26
N LYS A 117 -10.58 4.08 4.00
CA LYS A 117 -10.81 5.38 4.65
C LYS A 117 -10.63 6.49 3.62
N LEU A 118 -11.24 7.64 3.88
CA LEU A 118 -11.05 8.85 3.08
C LEU A 118 -10.10 9.80 3.81
N ILE A 119 -9.01 10.17 3.16
CA ILE A 119 -8.11 11.21 3.66
C ILE A 119 -8.49 12.54 3.02
N LYS A 120 -8.71 13.57 3.82
CA LYS A 120 -8.96 14.91 3.31
C LYS A 120 -7.63 15.59 2.96
N ASN A 121 -7.51 15.99 1.70
CA ASN A 121 -6.41 16.81 1.21
C ASN A 121 -6.99 18.08 0.56
N LYS A 122 -6.91 19.21 1.26
CA LYS A 122 -7.60 20.46 0.92
C LYS A 122 -9.10 20.19 0.76
N ASP A 123 -9.65 20.36 -0.44
CA ASP A 123 -11.07 20.18 -0.74
C ASP A 123 -11.39 18.83 -1.39
N VAL A 124 -10.40 17.92 -1.48
CA VAL A 124 -10.54 16.61 -2.13
C VAL A 124 -10.41 15.50 -1.10
N PHE A 125 -11.24 14.48 -1.23
CA PHE A 125 -11.11 13.24 -0.46
C PHE A 125 -10.38 12.19 -1.28
N ILE A 126 -9.31 11.64 -0.72
CA ILE A 126 -8.50 10.60 -1.34
C ILE A 126 -8.83 9.26 -0.66
N PRO A 127 -9.32 8.26 -1.38
CA PRO A 127 -9.55 6.93 -0.82
C PRO A 127 -8.22 6.20 -0.60
N ILE A 128 -8.07 5.68 0.59
CA ILE A 128 -6.93 4.85 1.01
C ILE A 128 -7.50 3.54 1.54
N VAL A 129 -6.80 2.46 1.32
CA VAL A 129 -7.15 1.13 1.82
C VAL A 129 -6.02 0.54 2.63
N ASN A 130 -6.34 -0.12 3.75
CA ASN A 130 -5.34 -0.91 4.45
C ASN A 130 -5.01 -2.17 3.66
N VAL A 131 -3.74 -2.34 3.29
CA VAL A 131 -3.24 -3.47 2.51
C VAL A 131 -2.82 -4.62 3.40
N ARG A 132 -1.93 -4.35 4.36
CA ARG A 132 -1.48 -5.33 5.36
C ARG A 132 -0.92 -4.62 6.59
N ASN A 133 -1.11 -5.21 7.75
CA ASN A 133 -0.70 -4.59 9.02
C ASN A 133 -1.22 -3.14 9.10
N ASN A 134 -0.35 -2.16 9.26
CA ASN A 134 -0.67 -0.73 9.24
C ASN A 134 -0.14 -0.02 7.97
N LEU A 135 0.09 -0.77 6.89
CA LEU A 135 0.54 -0.27 5.60
C LEU A 135 -0.65 -0.09 4.66
N ASP A 136 -0.82 1.12 4.17
CA ASP A 136 -1.93 1.52 3.32
C ASP A 136 -1.54 1.51 1.84
N GLY A 137 -2.56 1.51 0.99
CA GLY A 137 -2.46 1.69 -0.45
C GLY A 137 -3.42 2.77 -0.94
N PHE A 138 -3.06 3.44 -2.01
CA PHE A 138 -3.93 4.34 -2.77
C PHE A 138 -4.35 3.68 -4.08
N PHE A 139 -5.46 4.14 -4.65
CA PHE A 139 -5.97 3.57 -5.90
C PHE A 139 -5.33 4.23 -7.11
N ASP A 140 -4.90 3.43 -8.08
CA ASP A 140 -4.60 3.90 -9.41
C ASP A 140 -5.83 4.59 -10.03
N ARG A 141 -5.59 5.62 -10.85
CA ARG A 141 -6.66 6.45 -11.41
C ARG A 141 -7.71 5.64 -12.16
N ASN A 142 -7.29 4.74 -13.04
CA ASN A 142 -8.20 3.93 -13.85
C ASN A 142 -9.00 2.95 -12.98
N THR A 143 -8.32 2.28 -12.06
CA THR A 143 -8.96 1.37 -11.10
C THR A 143 -10.00 2.11 -10.26
N TYR A 144 -9.65 3.30 -9.77
CA TYR A 144 -10.57 4.12 -8.99
C TYR A 144 -11.81 4.54 -9.81
N TYR A 145 -11.64 5.02 -11.03
CA TYR A 145 -12.78 5.37 -11.90
C TYR A 145 -13.71 4.18 -12.15
N ASN A 146 -13.15 3.00 -12.41
CA ASN A 146 -13.94 1.81 -12.64
C ASN A 146 -14.74 1.41 -11.39
N LEU A 147 -14.14 1.50 -10.21
CA LEU A 147 -14.83 1.22 -8.94
C LEU A 147 -15.93 2.23 -8.62
N ILE A 148 -15.70 3.52 -8.88
CA ILE A 148 -16.71 4.57 -8.72
C ILE A 148 -17.89 4.33 -9.67
N ASN A 149 -17.63 4.05 -10.96
CA ASN A 149 -18.68 3.77 -11.92
C ASN A 149 -19.48 2.53 -11.51
N TYR A 150 -18.82 1.46 -11.11
CA TYR A 150 -19.49 0.26 -10.60
C TYR A 150 -20.38 0.58 -9.38
N ALA A 151 -19.88 1.33 -8.42
CA ALA A 151 -20.68 1.70 -7.24
C ALA A 151 -21.89 2.57 -7.60
N LEU A 152 -21.76 3.48 -8.57
CA LEU A 152 -22.86 4.29 -9.07
C LEU A 152 -23.91 3.43 -9.82
N GLU A 153 -23.50 2.56 -10.72
CA GLU A 153 -24.37 1.65 -11.46
C GLU A 153 -25.17 0.71 -10.54
N GLN A 154 -24.55 0.25 -9.46
CA GLN A 154 -25.18 -0.59 -8.45
C GLN A 154 -25.95 0.20 -7.38
N ASN A 155 -25.96 1.53 -7.46
CA ASN A 155 -26.57 2.41 -6.46
C ASN A 155 -26.04 2.17 -5.02
N PHE A 156 -24.74 1.89 -4.88
CA PHE A 156 -24.09 1.74 -3.57
C PHE A 156 -23.81 3.10 -2.95
N ILE A 157 -24.87 3.76 -2.53
CA ILE A 157 -24.84 5.11 -1.96
C ILE A 157 -25.40 5.05 -0.53
N ASP A 158 -24.72 5.67 0.42
CA ASP A 158 -25.16 5.83 1.80
C ASP A 158 -24.74 7.22 2.31
N GLN A 159 -25.71 8.04 2.72
CA GLN A 159 -25.50 9.37 3.31
C GLN A 159 -24.44 10.24 2.53
N ASN A 160 -24.60 10.40 1.23
CA ASN A 160 -23.66 11.13 0.36
C ASN A 160 -22.26 10.47 0.24
N SER A 161 -22.13 9.21 0.53
CA SER A 161 -20.91 8.45 0.34
C SER A 161 -21.13 7.29 -0.61
N LEU A 162 -20.16 7.06 -1.50
CA LEU A 162 -20.08 5.87 -2.32
C LEU A 162 -19.30 4.79 -1.55
N TYR A 163 -19.79 3.57 -1.59
CA TYR A 163 -19.15 2.45 -0.94
C TYR A 163 -19.10 1.20 -1.82
N LEU A 164 -18.22 0.28 -1.47
CA LEU A 164 -18.17 -1.08 -2.01
C LEU A 164 -18.60 -2.05 -0.90
N PRO A 165 -19.64 -2.87 -1.11
CA PRO A 165 -19.94 -3.93 -0.16
C PRO A 165 -18.97 -5.11 -0.35
N SER A 166 -18.35 -5.55 0.72
CA SER A 166 -17.51 -6.74 0.73
C SER A 166 -17.60 -7.41 2.09
N LEU A 167 -17.90 -8.71 2.12
CA LEU A 167 -18.05 -9.51 3.35
C LEU A 167 -18.99 -8.86 4.37
N ASN A 168 -20.14 -8.35 3.90
CA ASN A 168 -21.17 -7.64 4.70
C ASN A 168 -20.69 -6.32 5.35
N ILE A 169 -19.61 -5.72 4.85
CA ILE A 169 -19.09 -4.45 5.31
C ILE A 169 -19.15 -3.43 4.16
N LYS A 170 -19.54 -2.21 4.48
CA LYS A 170 -19.51 -1.07 3.56
C LYS A 170 -18.14 -0.41 3.61
N HIS A 171 -17.42 -0.45 2.50
CA HIS A 171 -16.10 0.18 2.35
C HIS A 171 -16.23 1.48 1.57
N THR A 172 -16.19 2.62 2.25
CA THR A 172 -16.35 3.93 1.62
C THR A 172 -15.17 4.24 0.69
N ILE A 173 -15.48 4.60 -0.56
CA ILE A 173 -14.49 4.94 -1.59
C ILE A 173 -14.58 6.37 -2.10
N GLY A 174 -15.63 7.09 -1.81
CA GLY A 174 -15.81 8.46 -2.26
C GLY A 174 -16.95 9.18 -1.56
N LYS A 175 -17.04 10.49 -1.79
CA LYS A 175 -18.19 11.32 -1.40
C LYS A 175 -18.87 11.88 -2.63
N ILE A 176 -20.20 11.97 -2.56
CA ILE A 176 -21.03 12.65 -3.55
C ILE A 176 -21.26 14.07 -3.05
N ALA A 177 -21.04 15.02 -3.94
CA ALA A 177 -21.30 16.43 -3.66
C ALA A 177 -22.80 16.70 -3.55
#